data_0fea7a87f658bfb4cc2cafa029593219
#
_entry.id   0fea7a87f658bfb4cc2cafa029593219
#
_cell.length_a   1.000
_cell.length_b   1.000
_cell.length_c   1.000
_cell.angle_alpha   90.00
_cell.angle_beta   90.00
_cell.angle_gamma   90.00
#
_symmetry.space_group_name_H-M   'P 1'
#
loop_
_entity.id
_entity.type
_entity.pdbx_description
1 polymer ?
#
loop_
_entity_poly.entity_id
_entity_poly.type
_entity_poly.pdbx_seq_one_letter_code
_entity_poly.pdbx_strand_id
1 'polypeptide(L)'
;MELRNINTFLHIAELHSFSRTARQLGYSQSAVSSQIAQLEAELGAPLFDRVGKTVRLTDAGQTFLGYARTLLATAQQAQAALQPARQISGSLRIALADSVCSTFLPDLLKRYHALCPQVELVLCTTTADGMLQMLGTNQIDLAYTLDQPLLQPNLVLAADVPEPVCFIAPSAHPLAGQEAVTLEELPRQEFLLTERGMSYRDALDQCLAARGLAIHPYLELGSAALLCQMVEQGMGLSFLPEYIVRPALAAGRLARLNVPDCTVEMHRQLFYHRDKWLTPQMKAFIELVRQPAPGK
;
A
#
# COMPACT_ATOMS: atom_id res chain seq x y z
N MET A 1 28.93 16.90 -14.30
CA MET A 1 27.75 16.00 -14.33
C MET A 1 26.48 16.85 -14.43
N GLU A 2 25.75 16.76 -15.54
CA GLU A 2 24.53 17.53 -15.77
C GLU A 2 23.28 16.78 -15.26
N LEU A 3 22.38 17.50 -14.60
CA LEU A 3 21.09 16.91 -14.12
C LEU A 3 20.26 16.31 -15.25
N ARG A 4 20.36 16.88 -16.45
CA ARG A 4 19.70 16.35 -17.65
C ARG A 4 20.19 14.94 -18.00
N ASN A 5 21.50 14.68 -17.93
CA ASN A 5 22.08 13.38 -18.20
C ASN A 5 21.67 12.34 -17.15
N ILE A 6 21.60 12.78 -15.87
CA ILE A 6 21.08 11.94 -14.76
C ILE A 6 19.62 11.58 -15.00
N ASN A 7 18.78 12.54 -15.39
CA ASN A 7 17.36 12.29 -15.69
C ASN A 7 17.21 11.30 -16.85
N THR A 8 18.01 11.43 -17.91
CA THR A 8 18.02 10.50 -19.04
C THR A 8 18.44 9.08 -18.61
N PHE A 9 19.45 8.97 -17.73
CA PHE A 9 19.87 7.70 -17.17
C PHE A 9 18.72 7.01 -16.42
N LEU A 10 18.02 7.73 -15.55
CA LEU A 10 16.88 7.19 -14.77
C LEU A 10 15.75 6.68 -15.68
N HIS A 11 15.42 7.40 -16.75
CA HIS A 11 14.39 6.97 -17.70
C HIS A 11 14.81 5.73 -18.50
N ILE A 12 16.10 5.60 -18.86
CA ILE A 12 16.58 4.37 -19.53
C ILE A 12 16.55 3.18 -18.56
N ALA A 13 16.94 3.40 -17.30
CA ALA A 13 16.88 2.35 -16.27
C ALA A 13 15.45 1.86 -16.02
N GLU A 14 14.45 2.74 -16.12
CA GLU A 14 13.02 2.41 -15.97
C GLU A 14 12.45 1.73 -17.23
N LEU A 15 12.73 2.28 -18.41
CA LEU A 15 12.12 1.83 -19.68
C LEU A 15 12.90 0.69 -20.34
N HIS A 16 14.11 0.40 -19.89
CA HIS A 16 15.05 -0.56 -20.49
C HIS A 16 15.25 -0.35 -22.01
N SER A 17 15.18 0.92 -22.48
CA SER A 17 15.20 1.24 -23.92
C SER A 17 15.60 2.69 -24.19
N PHE A 18 16.68 2.88 -24.94
CA PHE A 18 17.12 4.19 -25.42
C PHE A 18 16.09 4.86 -26.34
N SER A 19 15.50 4.10 -27.26
CA SER A 19 14.53 4.64 -28.23
C SER A 19 13.22 5.06 -27.56
N ARG A 20 12.74 4.28 -26.56
CA ARG A 20 11.53 4.64 -25.80
C ARG A 20 11.78 5.88 -24.94
N THR A 21 12.93 5.95 -24.29
CA THR A 21 13.36 7.12 -23.51
C THR A 21 13.46 8.38 -24.38
N ALA A 22 14.07 8.27 -25.56
CA ALA A 22 14.16 9.38 -26.49
C ALA A 22 12.77 9.92 -26.88
N ARG A 23 11.83 9.05 -27.18
CA ARG A 23 10.45 9.43 -27.52
C ARG A 23 9.74 10.10 -26.33
N GLN A 24 9.90 9.55 -25.12
CA GLN A 24 9.25 10.08 -23.92
C GLN A 24 9.81 11.46 -23.50
N LEU A 25 11.12 11.66 -23.66
CA LEU A 25 11.78 12.92 -23.31
C LEU A 25 11.79 13.97 -24.45
N GLY A 26 11.24 13.63 -25.62
CA GLY A 26 11.22 14.53 -26.78
C GLY A 26 12.61 14.76 -27.43
N TYR A 27 13.53 13.78 -27.30
CA TYR A 27 14.86 13.81 -27.86
C TYR A 27 15.03 12.85 -29.04
N SER A 28 16.11 13.05 -29.84
CA SER A 28 16.58 12.01 -30.75
C SER A 28 17.28 10.89 -29.97
N GLN A 29 17.29 9.65 -30.51
CA GLN A 29 18.01 8.55 -29.88
C GLN A 29 19.52 8.82 -29.80
N SER A 30 20.09 9.52 -30.80
CA SER A 30 21.49 9.93 -30.78
C SER A 30 21.80 10.90 -29.64
N ALA A 31 20.90 11.85 -29.36
CA ALA A 31 21.05 12.77 -28.24
C ALA A 31 21.03 12.02 -26.87
N VAL A 32 20.08 11.09 -26.69
CA VAL A 32 20.03 10.24 -25.50
C VAL A 32 21.29 9.40 -25.33
N SER A 33 21.80 8.81 -26.43
CA SER A 33 23.05 8.04 -26.40
C SER A 33 24.26 8.90 -26.07
N SER A 34 24.34 10.13 -26.60
CA SER A 34 25.40 11.08 -26.29
C SER A 34 25.38 11.54 -24.82
N GLN A 35 24.20 11.80 -24.26
CA GLN A 35 24.03 12.17 -22.85
C GLN A 35 24.53 11.07 -21.91
N ILE A 36 24.23 9.82 -22.22
CA ILE A 36 24.72 8.68 -21.43
C ILE A 36 26.22 8.50 -21.60
N ALA A 37 26.76 8.55 -22.81
CA ALA A 37 28.19 8.44 -23.05
C ALA A 37 28.98 9.52 -22.29
N GLN A 38 28.45 10.75 -22.26
CA GLN A 38 29.05 11.84 -21.46
C GLN A 38 29.00 11.52 -19.96
N LEU A 39 27.89 11.01 -19.44
CA LEU A 39 27.73 10.64 -18.04
C LEU A 39 28.69 9.51 -17.65
N GLU A 40 28.78 8.46 -18.48
CA GLU A 40 29.69 7.32 -18.28
C GLU A 40 31.17 7.77 -18.32
N ALA A 41 31.51 8.69 -19.23
CA ALA A 41 32.87 9.26 -19.31
C ALA A 41 33.23 10.07 -18.04
N GLU A 42 32.29 10.87 -17.51
CA GLU A 42 32.49 11.64 -16.28
C GLU A 42 32.61 10.74 -15.03
N LEU A 43 31.88 9.62 -15.00
CA LEU A 43 31.91 8.67 -13.90
C LEU A 43 33.03 7.62 -14.01
N GLY A 44 33.66 7.51 -15.18
CA GLY A 44 34.73 6.56 -15.45
C GLY A 44 34.29 5.10 -15.51
N ALA A 45 32.97 4.85 -15.67
CA ALA A 45 32.43 3.50 -15.69
C ALA A 45 31.20 3.41 -16.62
N PRO A 46 31.01 2.29 -17.34
CA PRO A 46 29.81 2.03 -18.10
C PRO A 46 28.63 1.78 -17.14
N LEU A 47 27.49 2.41 -17.42
CA LEU A 47 26.28 2.30 -16.58
C LEU A 47 25.28 1.31 -17.17
N PHE A 48 25.38 1.03 -18.48
CA PHE A 48 24.49 0.11 -19.18
C PHE A 48 25.23 -0.95 -19.97
N ASP A 49 24.78 -2.20 -19.85
CA ASP A 49 25.11 -3.27 -20.77
C ASP A 49 24.11 -3.28 -21.92
N ARG A 50 24.65 -3.38 -23.17
CA ARG A 50 23.87 -3.43 -24.39
C ARG A 50 24.12 -4.77 -25.08
N VAL A 51 23.26 -5.74 -24.87
CA VAL A 51 23.36 -7.04 -25.51
C VAL A 51 22.19 -7.21 -26.48
N GLY A 52 22.46 -7.09 -27.78
CA GLY A 52 21.44 -7.14 -28.82
C GLY A 52 20.43 -5.99 -28.69
N LYS A 53 19.15 -6.33 -28.42
CA LYS A 53 18.06 -5.36 -28.22
C LYS A 53 17.77 -5.08 -26.73
N THR A 54 18.49 -5.71 -25.83
CA THR A 54 18.27 -5.61 -24.38
C THR A 54 19.21 -4.60 -23.75
N VAL A 55 18.69 -3.72 -22.91
CA VAL A 55 19.45 -2.73 -22.12
C VAL A 55 19.28 -3.10 -20.65
N ARG A 56 20.38 -3.33 -19.95
CA ARG A 56 20.42 -3.61 -18.52
C ARG A 56 21.41 -2.69 -17.82
N LEU A 57 21.23 -2.45 -16.54
CA LEU A 57 22.23 -1.78 -15.73
C LEU A 57 23.44 -2.71 -15.50
N THR A 58 24.63 -2.13 -15.54
CA THR A 58 25.85 -2.75 -14.99
C THR A 58 25.83 -2.66 -13.46
N ASP A 59 26.79 -3.29 -12.78
CA ASP A 59 26.95 -3.15 -11.32
C ASP A 59 27.22 -1.68 -10.93
N ALA A 60 28.00 -0.96 -11.76
CA ALA A 60 28.21 0.47 -11.60
C ALA A 60 26.91 1.26 -11.81
N GLY A 61 26.10 0.90 -12.82
CA GLY A 61 24.79 1.47 -13.07
C GLY A 61 23.82 1.23 -11.92
N GLN A 62 23.81 0.03 -11.36
CA GLN A 62 22.99 -0.31 -10.20
C GLN A 62 23.38 0.50 -8.96
N THR A 63 24.69 0.63 -8.71
CA THR A 63 25.22 1.47 -7.62
C THR A 63 24.84 2.93 -7.83
N PHE A 64 25.04 3.45 -9.05
CA PHE A 64 24.75 4.84 -9.37
C PHE A 64 23.26 5.17 -9.33
N LEU A 65 22.36 4.20 -9.53
CA LEU A 65 20.91 4.40 -9.56
C LEU A 65 20.37 5.09 -8.30
N GLY A 66 20.84 4.67 -7.12
CA GLY A 66 20.45 5.28 -5.85
C GLY A 66 20.93 6.73 -5.73
N TYR A 67 22.21 6.99 -6.10
CA TYR A 67 22.77 8.33 -6.09
C TYR A 67 22.11 9.26 -7.12
N ALA A 68 21.82 8.76 -8.32
CA ALA A 68 21.15 9.51 -9.38
C ALA A 68 19.76 10.02 -8.93
N ARG A 69 19.00 9.17 -8.25
CA ARG A 69 17.69 9.53 -7.67
C ARG A 69 17.84 10.61 -6.60
N THR A 70 18.80 10.47 -5.70
CA THR A 70 19.06 11.43 -4.62
C THR A 70 19.48 12.79 -5.17
N LEU A 71 20.37 12.83 -6.17
CA LEU A 71 20.84 14.06 -6.80
C LEU A 71 19.69 14.81 -7.49
N LEU A 72 18.87 14.11 -8.26
CA LEU A 72 17.72 14.72 -8.94
C LEU A 72 16.69 15.24 -7.93
N ALA A 73 16.43 14.47 -6.88
CA ALA A 73 15.54 14.86 -5.80
C ALA A 73 16.02 16.12 -5.08
N THR A 74 17.32 16.18 -4.74
CA THR A 74 17.93 17.35 -4.06
C THR A 74 17.86 18.60 -4.94
N ALA A 75 18.15 18.47 -6.24
CA ALA A 75 18.03 19.58 -7.18
C ALA A 75 16.61 20.12 -7.30
N GLN A 76 15.62 19.23 -7.34
CA GLN A 76 14.21 19.63 -7.39
C GLN A 76 13.74 20.25 -6.06
N GLN A 77 14.22 19.75 -4.92
CA GLN A 77 13.98 20.38 -3.61
C GLN A 77 14.54 21.80 -3.53
N ALA A 78 15.76 22.00 -4.02
CA ALA A 78 16.38 23.33 -4.07
C ALA A 78 15.57 24.29 -4.94
N GLN A 79 15.11 23.85 -6.10
CA GLN A 79 14.22 24.65 -6.96
C GLN A 79 12.88 24.95 -6.30
N ALA A 80 12.28 23.98 -5.62
CA ALA A 80 11.01 24.15 -4.92
C ALA A 80 11.12 25.10 -3.73
N ALA A 81 12.24 25.07 -3.00
CA ALA A 81 12.49 25.95 -1.85
C ALA A 81 12.59 27.44 -2.22
N LEU A 82 12.95 27.75 -3.47
CA LEU A 82 13.11 29.11 -3.97
C LEU A 82 11.86 29.66 -4.67
N GLN A 83 10.83 28.83 -4.86
CA GLN A 83 9.56 29.26 -5.49
C GLN A 83 8.53 29.58 -4.42
N PRO A 84 7.78 30.72 -4.56
CA PRO A 84 6.63 31.00 -3.70
C PRO A 84 5.64 29.84 -3.82
N ALA A 85 4.99 29.47 -2.72
CA ALA A 85 4.15 28.28 -2.52
C ALA A 85 3.47 27.77 -3.82
N ARG A 86 4.13 26.88 -4.54
CA ARG A 86 3.58 26.28 -5.76
C ARG A 86 2.53 25.27 -5.30
N GLN A 87 1.33 25.40 -5.81
CA GLN A 87 0.30 24.38 -5.58
C GLN A 87 0.87 23.00 -5.98
N ILE A 88 0.79 22.05 -5.04
CA ILE A 88 1.21 20.68 -5.28
C ILE A 88 0.36 20.12 -6.42
N SER A 89 0.98 19.66 -7.50
CA SER A 89 0.31 19.14 -8.70
C SER A 89 0.98 17.85 -9.18
N GLY A 90 0.38 17.19 -10.17
CA GLY A 90 0.85 15.93 -10.73
C GLY A 90 -0.07 14.78 -10.35
N SER A 91 0.41 13.53 -10.44
CA SER A 91 -0.37 12.33 -10.10
C SER A 91 0.20 11.63 -8.86
N LEU A 92 -0.68 10.97 -8.10
CA LEU A 92 -0.34 10.10 -6.98
C LEU A 92 -1.09 8.78 -7.13
N ARG A 93 -0.34 7.68 -7.28
CA ARG A 93 -0.87 6.33 -7.51
C ARG A 93 -0.76 5.54 -6.22
N ILE A 94 -1.89 5.05 -5.72
CA ILE A 94 -1.95 4.36 -4.42
C ILE A 94 -2.71 3.05 -4.60
N ALA A 95 -2.12 1.95 -4.13
CA ALA A 95 -2.85 0.70 -3.93
C ALA A 95 -3.29 0.59 -2.46
N LEU A 96 -4.50 0.12 -2.26
CA LEU A 96 -5.13 0.04 -0.94
C LEU A 96 -5.75 -1.34 -0.71
N ALA A 97 -5.77 -1.79 0.56
CA ALA A 97 -6.62 -2.89 0.96
C ALA A 97 -8.11 -2.44 0.96
N ASP A 98 -9.03 -3.33 0.56
CA ASP A 98 -10.46 -3.01 0.51
C ASP A 98 -11.01 -2.49 1.84
N SER A 99 -10.61 -3.11 2.94
CA SER A 99 -11.01 -2.69 4.29
C SER A 99 -10.57 -1.25 4.63
N VAL A 100 -9.39 -0.82 4.18
CA VAL A 100 -8.88 0.55 4.36
C VAL A 100 -9.67 1.54 3.50
N CYS A 101 -10.03 1.13 2.25
CA CYS A 101 -10.82 1.96 1.34
C CYS A 101 -12.17 2.35 1.93
N SER A 102 -12.91 1.37 2.46
CA SER A 102 -14.30 1.58 2.88
C SER A 102 -14.44 2.50 4.11
N THR A 103 -13.43 2.60 4.95
CA THR A 103 -13.55 3.35 6.22
C THR A 103 -12.73 4.63 6.27
N PHE A 104 -11.45 4.58 5.91
CA PHE A 104 -10.54 5.71 6.13
C PHE A 104 -10.41 6.61 4.91
N LEU A 105 -10.60 6.05 3.71
CA LEU A 105 -10.30 6.75 2.47
C LEU A 105 -11.17 7.99 2.24
N PRO A 106 -12.49 8.00 2.47
CA PRO A 106 -13.32 9.16 2.19
C PRO A 106 -12.86 10.44 2.93
N ASP A 107 -12.62 10.34 4.23
CA ASP A 107 -12.16 11.48 5.03
C ASP A 107 -10.73 11.89 4.68
N LEU A 108 -9.86 10.91 4.46
CA LEU A 108 -8.48 11.15 4.05
C LEU A 108 -8.42 11.87 2.70
N LEU A 109 -9.19 11.42 1.71
CA LEU A 109 -9.26 12.05 0.39
C LEU A 109 -9.84 13.45 0.43
N LYS A 110 -10.88 13.67 1.24
CA LYS A 110 -11.46 15.02 1.44
C LYS A 110 -10.40 15.99 1.97
N ARG A 111 -9.63 15.59 2.99
CA ARG A 111 -8.53 16.38 3.56
C ARG A 111 -7.40 16.58 2.55
N TYR A 112 -7.04 15.53 1.83
CA TYR A 112 -5.98 15.58 0.84
C TYR A 112 -6.34 16.47 -0.35
N HIS A 113 -7.56 16.39 -0.87
CA HIS A 113 -8.03 17.26 -1.96
C HIS A 113 -8.07 18.72 -1.56
N ALA A 114 -8.47 19.03 -0.31
CA ALA A 114 -8.42 20.39 0.21
C ALA A 114 -6.99 20.95 0.27
N LEU A 115 -6.00 20.11 0.57
CA LEU A 115 -4.58 20.48 0.64
C LEU A 115 -3.91 20.53 -0.74
N CYS A 116 -4.26 19.59 -1.62
CA CYS A 116 -3.62 19.36 -2.91
C CYS A 116 -4.66 19.27 -4.04
N PRO A 117 -5.40 20.35 -4.36
CA PRO A 117 -6.54 20.29 -5.31
C PRO A 117 -6.13 20.02 -6.76
N GLN A 118 -4.84 20.19 -7.11
CA GLN A 118 -4.31 19.97 -8.46
C GLN A 118 -3.61 18.60 -8.62
N VAL A 119 -3.72 17.72 -7.63
CA VAL A 119 -3.16 16.37 -7.72
C VAL A 119 -4.23 15.41 -8.23
N GLU A 120 -3.90 14.70 -9.32
CA GLU A 120 -4.68 13.59 -9.81
C GLU A 120 -4.41 12.36 -8.93
N LEU A 121 -5.46 11.76 -8.38
CA LEU A 121 -5.38 10.54 -7.57
C LEU A 121 -5.78 9.34 -8.42
N VAL A 122 -4.88 8.34 -8.50
CA VAL A 122 -5.15 7.05 -9.15
C VAL A 122 -5.11 5.97 -8.07
N LEU A 123 -6.27 5.40 -7.77
CA LEU A 123 -6.45 4.45 -6.69
C LEU A 123 -6.81 3.08 -7.26
N CYS A 124 -6.25 2.01 -6.70
CA CYS A 124 -6.65 0.65 -6.98
C CYS A 124 -6.69 -0.18 -5.71
N THR A 125 -7.48 -1.24 -5.71
CA THR A 125 -7.52 -2.23 -4.64
C THR A 125 -6.85 -3.52 -5.10
N THR A 126 -6.04 -4.12 -4.24
CA THR A 126 -5.37 -5.40 -4.50
C THR A 126 -4.92 -6.05 -3.18
N THR A 127 -4.44 -7.28 -3.24
CA THR A 127 -3.84 -8.00 -2.11
C THR A 127 -2.49 -7.41 -1.71
N ALA A 128 -2.01 -7.76 -0.51
CA ALA A 128 -0.69 -7.31 -0.04
C ALA A 128 0.43 -7.71 -1.02
N ASP A 129 0.44 -8.94 -1.52
CA ASP A 129 1.42 -9.41 -2.52
C ASP A 129 1.34 -8.60 -3.82
N GLY A 130 0.13 -8.31 -4.29
CA GLY A 130 -0.09 -7.44 -5.45
C GLY A 130 0.50 -6.04 -5.24
N MET A 131 0.32 -5.46 -4.05
CA MET A 131 0.91 -4.16 -3.69
C MET A 131 2.44 -4.20 -3.70
N LEU A 132 3.04 -5.24 -3.13
CA LEU A 132 4.49 -5.43 -3.12
C LEU A 132 5.07 -5.51 -4.53
N GLN A 133 4.43 -6.28 -5.42
CA GLN A 133 4.81 -6.38 -6.82
C GLN A 133 4.68 -5.03 -7.54
N MET A 134 3.58 -4.30 -7.34
CA MET A 134 3.35 -3.00 -7.95
C MET A 134 4.32 -1.92 -7.46
N LEU A 135 4.72 -1.95 -6.17
CA LEU A 135 5.79 -1.09 -5.65
C LEU A 135 7.14 -1.41 -6.30
N GLY A 136 7.50 -2.71 -6.36
CA GLY A 136 8.76 -3.17 -6.97
C GLY A 136 8.88 -2.82 -8.46
N THR A 137 7.77 -2.77 -9.18
CA THR A 137 7.71 -2.40 -10.61
C THR A 137 7.38 -0.93 -10.87
N ASN A 138 7.32 -0.11 -9.81
CA ASN A 138 7.01 1.33 -9.89
C ASN A 138 5.65 1.67 -10.55
N GLN A 139 4.69 0.75 -10.47
CA GLN A 139 3.32 0.97 -10.95
C GLN A 139 2.52 1.87 -10.00
N ILE A 140 2.83 1.82 -8.69
CA ILE A 140 2.26 2.67 -7.66
C ILE A 140 3.35 3.44 -6.90
N ASP A 141 2.93 4.48 -6.21
CA ASP A 141 3.79 5.34 -5.41
C ASP A 141 3.74 4.97 -3.92
N LEU A 142 2.55 4.61 -3.45
CA LEU A 142 2.27 4.22 -2.07
C LEU A 142 1.41 2.95 -2.04
N ALA A 143 1.61 2.12 -1.03
CA ALA A 143 0.74 1.00 -0.68
C ALA A 143 0.20 1.21 0.74
N TYR A 144 -1.12 1.11 0.92
CA TYR A 144 -1.78 1.29 2.21
C TYR A 144 -2.61 0.03 2.52
N THR A 145 -2.07 -0.81 3.39
CA THR A 145 -2.60 -2.14 3.68
C THR A 145 -3.01 -2.30 5.14
N LEU A 146 -3.75 -3.35 5.42
CA LEU A 146 -3.93 -3.95 6.73
C LEU A 146 -3.32 -5.34 6.69
N ASP A 147 -2.24 -5.57 7.46
CA ASP A 147 -1.53 -6.84 7.47
C ASP A 147 -0.83 -7.07 8.81
N GLN A 148 -0.27 -8.26 9.02
CA GLN A 148 0.73 -8.47 10.05
C GLN A 148 1.92 -7.53 9.81
N PRO A 149 2.74 -7.22 10.84
CA PRO A 149 3.89 -6.34 10.67
C PRO A 149 4.80 -6.79 9.53
N LEU A 150 4.84 -6.01 8.43
CA LEU A 150 5.63 -6.31 7.25
C LEU A 150 7.02 -5.67 7.38
N LEU A 151 8.06 -6.51 7.40
CA LEU A 151 9.46 -6.07 7.40
C LEU A 151 10.12 -6.50 6.08
N GLN A 152 10.19 -5.59 5.13
CA GLN A 152 10.80 -5.82 3.81
C GLN A 152 11.98 -4.87 3.60
N PRO A 153 13.19 -5.39 3.26
CA PRO A 153 14.40 -4.56 3.13
C PRO A 153 14.31 -3.46 2.08
N ASN A 154 13.49 -3.65 1.05
CA ASN A 154 13.29 -2.71 -0.06
C ASN A 154 12.12 -1.74 0.15
N LEU A 155 11.44 -1.80 1.30
CA LEU A 155 10.34 -0.90 1.64
C LEU A 155 10.71 0.05 2.77
N VAL A 156 10.08 1.20 2.78
CA VAL A 156 10.06 2.15 3.89
C VAL A 156 8.67 2.20 4.47
N LEU A 157 8.56 1.88 5.75
CA LEU A 157 7.34 2.00 6.52
C LEU A 157 7.12 3.48 6.86
N ALA A 158 6.15 4.09 6.21
CA ALA A 158 5.84 5.51 6.38
C ALA A 158 4.85 5.78 7.53
N ALA A 159 3.93 4.86 7.77
CA ALA A 159 3.02 4.89 8.91
C ALA A 159 2.69 3.47 9.35
N ASP A 160 2.47 3.28 10.65
CA ASP A 160 2.15 2.02 11.28
C ASP A 160 1.18 2.25 12.44
N VAL A 161 0.01 1.60 12.39
CA VAL A 161 -1.04 1.75 13.40
C VAL A 161 -1.60 0.36 13.71
N PRO A 162 -1.50 -0.12 14.97
CA PRO A 162 -2.16 -1.35 15.37
C PRO A 162 -3.66 -1.26 15.15
N GLU A 163 -4.23 -2.28 14.54
CA GLU A 163 -5.66 -2.35 14.24
C GLU A 163 -6.20 -3.72 14.66
N PRO A 164 -7.01 -3.80 15.71
CA PRO A 164 -7.57 -5.06 16.15
C PRO A 164 -8.56 -5.63 15.12
N VAL A 165 -8.53 -6.96 15.02
CA VAL A 165 -9.52 -7.74 14.28
C VAL A 165 -10.31 -8.58 15.28
N CYS A 166 -11.60 -8.67 15.11
CA CYS A 166 -12.46 -9.34 16.09
C CYS A 166 -13.52 -10.23 15.43
N PHE A 167 -13.90 -11.26 16.17
CA PHE A 167 -15.10 -12.02 15.85
C PHE A 167 -16.33 -11.20 16.19
N ILE A 168 -17.29 -11.21 15.28
CA ILE A 168 -18.56 -10.51 15.41
C ILE A 168 -19.74 -11.44 15.14
N ALA A 169 -20.82 -11.15 15.82
CA ALA A 169 -22.10 -11.82 15.65
C ALA A 169 -23.26 -10.79 15.67
N PRO A 170 -24.45 -11.12 15.17
CA PRO A 170 -25.65 -10.36 15.47
C PRO A 170 -25.84 -10.21 16.98
N SER A 171 -26.31 -9.07 17.46
CA SER A 171 -26.46 -8.83 18.92
C SER A 171 -27.42 -9.84 19.60
N ALA A 172 -28.36 -10.41 18.86
CA ALA A 172 -29.26 -11.45 19.35
C ALA A 172 -28.71 -12.89 19.28
N HIS A 173 -27.47 -13.08 18.79
CA HIS A 173 -26.88 -14.40 18.65
C HIS A 173 -26.57 -15.04 20.02
N PRO A 174 -26.76 -16.38 20.19
CA PRO A 174 -26.54 -17.04 21.48
C PRO A 174 -25.13 -16.87 22.06
N LEU A 175 -24.10 -16.74 21.21
CA LEU A 175 -22.71 -16.51 21.65
C LEU A 175 -22.45 -15.06 22.08
N ALA A 176 -23.31 -14.10 21.73
CA ALA A 176 -23.11 -12.68 22.03
C ALA A 176 -23.17 -12.37 23.56
N GLY A 177 -23.84 -13.22 24.34
CA GLY A 177 -23.97 -13.07 25.80
C GLY A 177 -22.95 -13.87 26.61
N GLN A 178 -22.06 -14.62 25.96
CA GLN A 178 -21.05 -15.44 26.65
C GLN A 178 -19.87 -14.60 27.10
N GLU A 179 -19.36 -14.90 28.30
CA GLU A 179 -18.16 -14.25 28.84
C GLU A 179 -16.91 -14.57 28.03
N ALA A 180 -16.79 -15.81 27.53
CA ALA A 180 -15.76 -16.27 26.61
C ALA A 180 -16.32 -17.35 25.70
N VAL A 181 -15.91 -17.32 24.43
CA VAL A 181 -16.24 -18.31 23.39
C VAL A 181 -14.96 -19.07 23.05
N THR A 182 -15.00 -20.39 23.07
CA THR A 182 -13.85 -21.23 22.73
C THR A 182 -13.68 -21.35 21.22
N LEU A 183 -12.44 -21.62 20.76
CA LEU A 183 -12.19 -21.85 19.34
C LEU A 183 -12.93 -23.08 18.79
N GLU A 184 -13.18 -24.09 19.62
CA GLU A 184 -13.89 -25.34 19.27
C GLU A 184 -15.39 -25.13 19.02
N GLU A 185 -15.98 -24.04 19.52
CA GLU A 185 -17.37 -23.69 19.29
C GLU A 185 -17.60 -23.02 17.93
N LEU A 186 -16.58 -22.32 17.40
CA LEU A 186 -16.67 -21.52 16.18
C LEU A 186 -16.95 -22.36 14.92
N PRO A 187 -16.31 -23.52 14.67
CA PRO A 187 -16.57 -24.32 13.47
C PRO A 187 -17.98 -24.85 13.36
N ARG A 188 -18.76 -24.78 14.46
CA ARG A 188 -20.19 -25.23 14.49
C ARG A 188 -21.16 -24.13 14.09
N GLN A 189 -20.64 -22.91 13.87
CA GLN A 189 -21.45 -21.75 13.51
C GLN A 189 -21.38 -21.49 12.00
N GLU A 190 -22.37 -20.79 11.48
CA GLU A 190 -22.33 -20.28 10.12
C GLU A 190 -21.43 -19.05 10.03
N PHE A 191 -20.47 -19.06 9.11
CA PHE A 191 -19.54 -17.99 8.89
C PHE A 191 -19.62 -17.40 7.49
N LEU A 192 -19.50 -16.07 7.45
CA LEU A 192 -19.20 -15.30 6.25
C LEU A 192 -17.78 -14.73 6.44
N LEU A 193 -16.84 -15.03 5.55
CA LEU A 193 -15.46 -14.60 5.69
C LEU A 193 -14.99 -13.91 4.42
N THR A 194 -13.88 -13.19 4.54
CA THR A 194 -13.18 -12.68 3.36
C THR A 194 -12.54 -13.82 2.57
N GLU A 195 -12.22 -13.54 1.33
CA GLU A 195 -11.56 -14.49 0.44
C GLU A 195 -10.20 -14.93 1.00
N ARG A 196 -9.78 -16.13 0.66
CA ARG A 196 -8.43 -16.62 1.00
C ARG A 196 -7.37 -15.76 0.35
N GLY A 197 -6.25 -15.58 1.04
CA GLY A 197 -5.18 -14.65 0.62
C GLY A 197 -5.39 -13.20 1.10
N MET A 198 -6.48 -12.92 1.81
CA MET A 198 -6.62 -11.68 2.57
C MET A 198 -5.91 -11.83 3.92
N SER A 199 -5.09 -10.84 4.29
CA SER A 199 -4.14 -10.93 5.40
C SER A 199 -4.74 -11.38 6.73
N TYR A 200 -5.82 -10.78 7.19
CA TYR A 200 -6.46 -11.21 8.46
C TYR A 200 -7.26 -12.51 8.33
N ARG A 201 -7.67 -12.89 7.11
CA ARG A 201 -8.25 -14.22 6.87
C ARG A 201 -7.18 -15.31 6.99
N ASP A 202 -6.03 -15.11 6.40
CA ASP A 202 -4.92 -16.06 6.49
C ASP A 202 -4.42 -16.18 7.93
N ALA A 203 -4.37 -15.06 8.67
CA ALA A 203 -4.02 -15.07 10.09
C ALA A 203 -5.05 -15.85 10.94
N LEU A 204 -6.36 -15.73 10.65
CA LEU A 204 -7.40 -16.54 11.28
C LEU A 204 -7.22 -18.03 10.96
N ASP A 205 -7.02 -18.36 9.69
CA ASP A 205 -6.86 -19.75 9.25
C ASP A 205 -5.62 -20.38 9.91
N GLN A 206 -4.53 -19.65 10.06
CA GLN A 206 -3.34 -20.08 10.79
C GLN A 206 -3.61 -20.30 12.28
N CYS A 207 -4.34 -19.38 12.94
CA CYS A 207 -4.73 -19.49 14.34
C CYS A 207 -5.55 -20.78 14.59
N LEU A 208 -6.52 -21.08 13.73
CA LEU A 208 -7.35 -22.27 13.80
C LEU A 208 -6.53 -23.54 13.50
N ALA A 209 -5.71 -23.52 12.46
CA ALA A 209 -4.88 -24.66 12.07
C ALA A 209 -3.89 -25.09 13.15
N ALA A 210 -3.36 -24.16 13.94
CA ALA A 210 -2.49 -24.43 15.09
C ALA A 210 -3.18 -25.30 16.17
N ARG A 211 -4.52 -25.33 16.19
CA ARG A 211 -5.36 -26.17 17.08
C ARG A 211 -6.00 -27.34 16.34
N GLY A 212 -5.64 -27.59 15.06
CA GLY A 212 -6.27 -28.63 14.24
C GLY A 212 -7.73 -28.33 13.87
N LEU A 213 -8.12 -27.05 13.90
CA LEU A 213 -9.46 -26.58 13.60
C LEU A 213 -9.49 -25.90 12.23
N ALA A 214 -10.67 -25.83 11.62
CA ALA A 214 -10.94 -25.07 10.41
C ALA A 214 -12.38 -24.55 10.42
N ILE A 215 -12.59 -23.33 9.94
CA ILE A 215 -13.92 -22.79 9.65
C ILE A 215 -14.15 -22.92 8.13
N HIS A 216 -15.28 -23.49 7.78
CA HIS A 216 -15.76 -23.58 6.41
C HIS A 216 -16.88 -22.55 6.22
N PRO A 217 -16.58 -21.35 5.71
CA PRO A 217 -17.62 -20.34 5.51
C PRO A 217 -18.58 -20.80 4.42
N TYR A 218 -19.86 -20.50 4.58
CA TYR A 218 -20.81 -20.74 3.49
C TYR A 218 -20.80 -19.61 2.44
N LEU A 219 -20.20 -18.45 2.79
CA LEU A 219 -20.02 -17.32 1.89
C LEU A 219 -18.60 -16.77 2.03
N GLU A 220 -17.91 -16.59 0.91
CA GLU A 220 -16.66 -15.84 0.81
C GLU A 220 -16.86 -14.61 -0.08
N LEU A 221 -16.42 -13.42 0.38
CA LEU A 221 -16.60 -12.17 -0.33
C LEU A 221 -15.46 -11.18 -0.02
N GLY A 222 -14.89 -10.54 -1.03
CA GLY A 222 -13.76 -9.60 -0.90
C GLY A 222 -14.08 -8.29 -0.18
N SER A 223 -15.32 -7.96 0.13
CA SER A 223 -15.71 -6.69 0.77
C SER A 223 -16.07 -6.88 2.25
N ALA A 224 -15.19 -6.41 3.13
CA ALA A 224 -15.41 -6.45 4.57
C ALA A 224 -16.62 -5.61 5.03
N ALA A 225 -16.87 -4.48 4.38
CA ALA A 225 -18.03 -3.64 4.68
C ALA A 225 -19.35 -4.34 4.38
N LEU A 226 -19.41 -5.06 3.25
CA LEU A 226 -20.61 -5.80 2.88
C LEU A 226 -20.82 -7.03 3.77
N LEU A 227 -19.75 -7.73 4.16
CA LEU A 227 -19.81 -8.80 5.15
C LEU A 227 -20.38 -8.30 6.49
N CYS A 228 -19.94 -7.12 6.96
CA CYS A 228 -20.47 -6.50 8.17
C CYS A 228 -21.99 -6.30 8.08
N GLN A 229 -22.49 -5.76 6.96
CA GLN A 229 -23.93 -5.56 6.73
C GLN A 229 -24.71 -6.88 6.73
N MET A 230 -24.14 -7.95 6.14
CA MET A 230 -24.78 -9.26 6.13
C MET A 230 -24.87 -9.87 7.54
N VAL A 231 -23.82 -9.69 8.36
CA VAL A 231 -23.87 -10.13 9.78
C VAL A 231 -24.92 -9.32 10.55
N GLU A 232 -25.07 -8.02 10.31
CA GLU A 232 -26.16 -7.21 10.90
C GLU A 232 -27.56 -7.75 10.55
N GLN A 233 -27.71 -8.38 9.38
CA GLN A 233 -28.96 -9.00 8.94
C GLN A 233 -29.16 -10.41 9.50
N GLY A 234 -28.27 -10.91 10.34
CA GLY A 234 -28.42 -12.22 10.99
C GLY A 234 -27.91 -13.40 10.14
N MET A 235 -27.13 -13.17 9.11
CA MET A 235 -26.68 -14.22 8.19
C MET A 235 -25.54 -15.09 8.74
N GLY A 236 -25.05 -14.86 9.96
CA GLY A 236 -24.02 -15.67 10.60
C GLY A 236 -22.96 -14.80 11.30
N LEU A 237 -21.80 -15.37 11.54
CA LEU A 237 -20.66 -14.74 12.20
C LEU A 237 -19.61 -14.29 11.16
N SER A 238 -18.74 -13.38 11.57
CA SER A 238 -17.58 -13.00 10.76
C SER A 238 -16.35 -12.66 11.62
N PHE A 239 -15.20 -12.50 10.96
CA PHE A 239 -13.95 -12.06 11.57
C PHE A 239 -13.44 -10.87 10.77
N LEU A 240 -13.61 -9.65 11.32
CA LEU A 240 -13.40 -8.38 10.60
C LEU A 240 -12.61 -7.37 11.43
N PRO A 241 -11.91 -6.43 10.76
CA PRO A 241 -11.26 -5.32 11.45
C PRO A 241 -12.25 -4.49 12.26
N GLU A 242 -11.84 -4.13 13.49
CA GLU A 242 -12.73 -3.43 14.43
C GLU A 242 -13.21 -2.08 13.89
N TYR A 243 -12.39 -1.36 13.14
CA TYR A 243 -12.79 -0.08 12.57
C TYR A 243 -13.95 -0.17 11.56
N ILE A 244 -14.11 -1.32 10.89
CA ILE A 244 -15.26 -1.59 9.99
C ILE A 244 -16.55 -1.74 10.80
N VAL A 245 -16.48 -2.52 11.88
CA VAL A 245 -17.65 -2.96 12.64
C VAL A 245 -18.01 -2.01 13.78
N ARG A 246 -17.15 -1.09 14.15
CA ARG A 246 -17.32 -0.13 15.24
C ARG A 246 -18.65 0.62 15.22
N PRO A 247 -19.13 1.16 14.09
CA PRO A 247 -20.43 1.85 14.05
C PRO A 247 -21.61 0.93 14.39
N ALA A 248 -21.55 -0.32 13.95
CA ALA A 248 -22.61 -1.31 14.24
C ALA A 248 -22.55 -1.82 15.69
N LEU A 249 -21.33 -2.00 16.23
CA LEU A 249 -21.11 -2.32 17.66
C LEU A 249 -21.62 -1.18 18.55
N ALA A 250 -21.28 0.07 18.26
CA ALA A 250 -21.74 1.24 19.01
C ALA A 250 -23.25 1.42 18.96
N ALA A 251 -23.91 1.03 17.87
CA ALA A 251 -25.34 1.06 17.70
C ALA A 251 -26.08 -0.18 18.30
N GLY A 252 -25.33 -1.13 18.87
CA GLY A 252 -25.89 -2.36 19.45
C GLY A 252 -26.49 -3.35 18.43
N ARG A 253 -26.19 -3.20 17.14
CA ARG A 253 -26.66 -4.11 16.09
C ARG A 253 -25.81 -5.37 16.01
N LEU A 254 -24.53 -5.24 16.32
CA LEU A 254 -23.57 -6.34 16.42
C LEU A 254 -23.05 -6.48 17.84
N ALA A 255 -22.57 -7.67 18.16
CA ALA A 255 -21.78 -7.95 19.36
C ALA A 255 -20.39 -8.44 18.97
N ARG A 256 -19.37 -7.99 19.70
CA ARG A 256 -18.03 -8.55 19.65
C ARG A 256 -18.01 -9.83 20.50
N LEU A 257 -17.51 -10.93 19.94
CA LEU A 257 -17.29 -12.15 20.67
C LEU A 257 -15.91 -12.12 21.33
N ASN A 258 -15.83 -12.46 22.59
CA ASN A 258 -14.57 -12.62 23.31
C ASN A 258 -14.01 -14.04 23.06
N VAL A 259 -13.01 -14.16 22.20
CA VAL A 259 -12.34 -15.42 21.85
C VAL A 259 -10.88 -15.32 22.31
N PRO A 260 -10.56 -15.59 23.60
CA PRO A 260 -9.24 -15.34 24.14
C PRO A 260 -8.14 -16.22 23.51
N ASP A 261 -8.51 -17.37 22.98
CA ASP A 261 -7.60 -18.33 22.37
C ASP A 261 -7.13 -17.95 20.94
N CYS A 262 -7.68 -16.88 20.35
CA CYS A 262 -7.32 -16.39 19.03
C CYS A 262 -7.09 -14.89 19.04
N THR A 263 -5.85 -14.49 19.26
CA THR A 263 -5.41 -13.09 19.16
C THR A 263 -4.59 -12.93 17.89
N VAL A 264 -5.08 -12.10 16.97
CA VAL A 264 -4.42 -11.77 15.71
C VAL A 264 -3.97 -10.33 15.77
N GLU A 265 -2.66 -10.12 15.65
CA GLU A 265 -2.06 -8.78 15.60
C GLU A 265 -2.02 -8.32 14.15
N MET A 266 -2.76 -7.27 13.85
CA MET A 266 -2.80 -6.65 12.54
C MET A 266 -2.44 -5.17 12.64
N HIS A 267 -1.81 -4.65 11.62
CA HIS A 267 -1.38 -3.27 11.52
C HIS A 267 -1.85 -2.65 10.22
N ARG A 268 -2.34 -1.44 10.32
CA ARG A 268 -2.60 -0.60 9.16
C ARG A 268 -1.33 0.14 8.80
N GLN A 269 -0.72 -0.23 7.68
CA GLN A 269 0.62 0.14 7.31
C GLN A 269 0.66 0.87 5.97
N LEU A 270 1.39 1.99 5.92
CA LEU A 270 1.65 2.74 4.69
C LEU A 270 3.11 2.56 4.28
N PHE A 271 3.32 2.07 3.07
CA PHE A 271 4.65 1.80 2.53
C PHE A 271 4.93 2.56 1.24
N TYR A 272 6.22 2.76 0.97
CA TYR A 272 6.73 3.08 -0.36
C TYR A 272 8.06 2.34 -0.61
N HIS A 273 8.44 2.20 -1.87
CA HIS A 273 9.70 1.55 -2.21
C HIS A 273 10.88 2.42 -1.76
N ARG A 274 11.92 1.82 -1.17
CA ARG A 274 13.09 2.55 -0.61
C ARG A 274 13.76 3.46 -1.63
N ASP A 275 13.87 3.01 -2.88
CA ASP A 275 14.47 3.77 -3.97
C ASP A 275 13.51 4.78 -4.61
N LYS A 276 12.28 4.87 -4.12
CA LYS A 276 11.30 5.83 -4.62
C LYS A 276 11.66 7.23 -4.16
N TRP A 277 11.72 8.15 -5.10
CA TRP A 277 11.80 9.56 -4.76
C TRP A 277 10.47 10.04 -4.17
N LEU A 278 10.56 10.59 -2.94
CA LEU A 278 9.41 11.16 -2.25
C LEU A 278 9.02 12.51 -2.85
N THR A 279 8.01 12.47 -3.70
CA THR A 279 7.43 13.67 -4.31
C THR A 279 6.66 14.52 -3.29
N PRO A 280 6.42 15.83 -3.54
CA PRO A 280 5.61 16.66 -2.64
C PRO A 280 4.23 16.10 -2.36
N GLN A 281 3.56 15.52 -3.37
CA GLN A 281 2.23 14.91 -3.22
C GLN A 281 2.28 13.65 -2.35
N MET A 282 3.33 12.82 -2.44
CA MET A 282 3.53 11.68 -1.55
C MET A 282 3.74 12.14 -0.10
N LYS A 283 4.60 13.14 0.11
CA LYS A 283 4.86 13.68 1.46
C LYS A 283 3.58 14.20 2.10
N ALA A 284 2.79 14.98 1.37
CA ALA A 284 1.52 15.51 1.85
C ALA A 284 0.54 14.39 2.25
N PHE A 285 0.47 13.31 1.46
CA PHE A 285 -0.38 12.17 1.78
C PHE A 285 0.10 11.41 3.02
N ILE A 286 1.40 11.14 3.12
CA ILE A 286 2.02 10.47 4.27
C ILE A 286 1.76 11.26 5.56
N GLU A 287 1.95 12.58 5.54
CA GLU A 287 1.70 13.42 6.70
C GLU A 287 0.23 13.40 7.15
N LEU A 288 -0.71 13.38 6.21
CA LEU A 288 -2.14 13.26 6.53
C LEU A 288 -2.49 11.90 7.14
N VAL A 289 -1.87 10.81 6.68
CA VAL A 289 -2.08 9.47 7.26
C VAL A 289 -1.52 9.37 8.68
N ARG A 290 -0.39 10.03 8.96
CA ARG A 290 0.24 10.07 10.29
C ARG A 290 -0.57 10.88 11.31
N GLN A 291 -1.33 11.87 10.85
CA GLN A 291 -2.16 12.67 11.74
C GLN A 291 -3.41 11.88 12.14
N PRO A 292 -3.75 11.83 13.44
CA PRO A 292 -5.02 11.24 13.85
C PRO A 292 -6.17 11.98 13.17
N ALA A 293 -7.22 11.24 12.76
CA ALA A 293 -8.42 11.87 12.24
C ALA A 293 -8.99 12.83 13.31
N PRO A 294 -9.37 14.06 12.98
CA PRO A 294 -10.00 14.94 13.94
C PRO A 294 -11.31 14.29 14.42
N GLY A 295 -11.38 13.92 15.71
CA GLY A 295 -12.60 13.42 16.35
C GLY A 295 -12.63 11.92 16.70
N LYS A 296 -11.52 11.35 17.16
CA LYS A 296 -11.52 10.10 17.94
C LYS A 296 -10.98 10.32 19.32
#